data_2c1a8e3e230659ae40dbc5ea910e9e83
#
_entry.id   2c1a8e3e230659ae40dbc5ea910e9e83
#
_cell.length_a   1.000
_cell.length_b   1.000
_cell.length_c   1.000
_cell.angle_alpha   90.00
_cell.angle_beta   90.00
_cell.angle_gamma   90.00
#
_symmetry.space_group_name_H-M   'P 1'
#
loop_
_entity.id
_entity.type
_entity.pdbx_description
1 polymer ?
#
loop_
_entity_poly.entity_id
_entity_poly.type
_entity_poly.pdbx_seq_one_letter_code
_entity_poly.pdbx_strand_id
1 'polypeptide(L)'
;GDFLVKMKEEQRNAGNDCGVELADHLPNLLTLIPKVKSKEFGEELIATICIPALDEMIEKFNMENAYLELLKMLQIVMQKDTEGSDFKPFILKREDDTGFLSHYKGCGIDQSLFERKNTTTKQF
;
A
#
# COMPACT_ATOMS: atom_id res chain seq x y z
N GLY A 1 -6.52 -10.85 7.55
CA GLY A 1 -7.02 -11.17 6.27
C GLY A 1 -6.07 -11.90 5.35
N ASP A 2 -6.62 -12.38 4.29
CA ASP A 2 -5.92 -13.20 3.30
C ASP A 2 -4.73 -12.48 2.64
N PHE A 3 -4.85 -11.17 2.45
CA PHE A 3 -3.78 -10.37 1.84
C PHE A 3 -2.50 -10.37 2.70
N LEU A 4 -2.62 -10.14 3.99
CA LEU A 4 -1.45 -10.13 4.88
C LEU A 4 -0.79 -11.52 4.96
N VAL A 5 -1.60 -12.58 5.01
CA VAL A 5 -1.11 -13.96 5.01
C VAL A 5 -0.34 -14.26 3.71
N LYS A 6 -0.91 -13.88 2.58
CA LYS A 6 -0.25 -14.01 1.27
C LYS A 6 1.06 -13.23 1.21
N MET A 7 1.07 -12.00 1.71
CA MET A 7 2.30 -11.18 1.74
C MET A 7 3.38 -11.81 2.63
N LYS A 8 3.03 -12.36 3.78
CA LYS A 8 3.97 -13.09 4.63
C LYS A 8 4.60 -14.28 3.90
N GLU A 9 3.79 -15.01 3.15
CA GLU A 9 4.26 -16.16 2.36
C GLU A 9 5.21 -15.69 1.24
N GLU A 10 4.83 -14.66 0.50
CA GLU A 10 5.67 -14.12 -0.58
C GLU A 10 6.99 -13.56 -0.07
N GLN A 11 6.98 -12.85 1.06
CA GLN A 11 8.19 -12.36 1.72
C GLN A 11 9.12 -13.52 2.10
N ARG A 12 8.57 -14.59 2.66
CA ARG A 12 9.33 -15.78 3.03
C ARG A 12 9.91 -16.45 1.79
N ASN A 13 9.11 -16.65 0.76
CA ASN A 13 9.53 -17.31 -0.48
C ASN A 13 10.63 -16.54 -1.22
N ALA A 14 10.59 -15.23 -1.12
CA ALA A 14 11.60 -14.34 -1.73
C ALA A 14 12.85 -14.17 -0.86
N GLY A 15 12.84 -14.69 0.38
CA GLY A 15 13.92 -14.47 1.33
C GLY A 15 14.07 -13.01 1.77
N ASN A 16 12.96 -12.26 1.76
CA ASN A 16 12.97 -10.86 2.14
C ASN A 16 12.68 -10.71 3.64
N ASP A 17 13.62 -10.13 4.36
CA ASP A 17 13.47 -9.92 5.80
C ASP A 17 12.69 -8.63 6.06
N CYS A 18 11.54 -8.77 6.71
CA CYS A 18 10.67 -7.64 7.09
C CYS A 18 10.99 -7.06 8.47
N GLY A 19 11.91 -7.67 9.21
CA GLY A 19 12.22 -7.27 10.57
C GLY A 19 10.99 -7.39 11.48
N VAL A 20 10.72 -6.34 12.24
CA VAL A 20 9.58 -6.27 13.17
C VAL A 20 8.33 -5.68 12.54
N GLU A 21 8.44 -5.16 11.32
CA GLU A 21 7.34 -4.53 10.61
C GLU A 21 6.43 -5.55 9.92
N LEU A 22 5.22 -5.13 9.58
CA LEU A 22 4.28 -5.98 8.86
C LEU A 22 4.76 -6.30 7.44
N ALA A 23 4.38 -7.46 6.95
CA ALA A 23 4.75 -7.91 5.62
C ALA A 23 4.21 -7.02 4.48
N ASP A 24 3.13 -6.30 4.73
CA ASP A 24 2.49 -5.38 3.80
C ASP A 24 2.88 -3.90 4.02
N HIS A 25 3.83 -3.65 4.92
CA HIS A 25 4.38 -2.31 5.09
C HIS A 25 5.10 -1.86 3.82
N LEU A 26 4.89 -0.61 3.39
CA LEU A 26 5.36 -0.14 2.08
C LEU A 26 6.86 -0.39 1.84
N PRO A 27 7.78 -0.09 2.77
CA PRO A 27 9.20 -0.41 2.56
C PRO A 27 9.45 -1.90 2.32
N ASN A 28 8.70 -2.77 2.99
CA ASN A 28 8.82 -4.22 2.80
C ASN A 28 8.29 -4.67 1.44
N LEU A 29 7.24 -4.04 0.93
CA LEU A 29 6.75 -4.27 -0.44
C LEU A 29 7.77 -3.80 -1.47
N LEU A 30 8.36 -2.63 -1.27
CA LEU A 30 9.36 -2.07 -2.19
C LEU A 30 10.61 -2.95 -2.28
N THR A 31 11.04 -3.54 -1.18
CA THR A 31 12.20 -4.46 -1.17
C THR A 31 11.83 -5.86 -1.67
N LEU A 32 10.56 -6.25 -1.60
CA LEU A 32 10.07 -7.50 -2.13
C LEU A 32 10.01 -7.52 -3.66
N ILE A 33 9.51 -6.45 -4.27
CA ILE A 33 9.25 -6.37 -5.73
C ILE A 33 10.43 -6.86 -6.57
N PRO A 34 11.68 -6.41 -6.36
CA PRO A 34 12.80 -6.89 -7.16
C PRO A 34 13.21 -8.34 -6.88
N LYS A 35 12.72 -8.93 -5.80
CA LYS A 35 13.08 -10.29 -5.38
C LYS A 35 12.06 -11.35 -5.79
N VAL A 36 10.84 -10.96 -6.19
CA VAL A 36 9.82 -11.92 -6.59
C VAL A 36 10.21 -12.62 -7.89
N LYS A 37 9.96 -13.91 -7.96
CA LYS A 37 10.27 -14.72 -9.14
C LYS A 37 9.28 -14.49 -10.28
N SER A 38 8.03 -14.21 -9.95
CA SER A 38 6.98 -13.94 -10.92
C SER A 38 6.92 -12.45 -11.25
N LYS A 39 7.28 -12.10 -12.47
CA LYS A 39 7.15 -10.73 -12.97
C LYS A 39 5.69 -10.28 -12.96
N GLU A 40 4.79 -11.16 -13.35
CA GLU A 40 3.35 -10.89 -13.35
C GLU A 40 2.84 -10.53 -11.95
N PHE A 41 3.23 -11.29 -10.93
CA PHE A 41 2.89 -10.98 -9.54
C PHE A 41 3.44 -9.61 -9.10
N GLY A 42 4.67 -9.29 -9.47
CA GLY A 42 5.28 -7.98 -9.18
C GLY A 42 4.50 -6.83 -9.83
N GLU A 43 4.13 -6.97 -11.08
CA GLU A 43 3.32 -5.98 -11.80
C GLU A 43 1.93 -5.82 -11.20
N GLU A 44 1.28 -6.94 -10.86
CA GLU A 44 -0.01 -6.92 -10.18
C GLU A 44 0.07 -6.18 -8.85
N LEU A 45 1.07 -6.49 -8.02
CA LEU A 45 1.27 -5.85 -6.73
C LEU A 45 1.47 -4.34 -6.86
N ILE A 46 2.28 -3.91 -7.81
CA ILE A 46 2.52 -2.49 -8.09
C ILE A 46 1.22 -1.80 -8.53
N ALA A 47 0.56 -2.35 -9.54
CA ALA A 47 -0.60 -1.71 -10.16
C ALA A 47 -1.82 -1.68 -9.23
N THR A 48 -2.06 -2.76 -8.48
CA THR A 48 -3.28 -2.90 -7.68
C THR A 48 -3.15 -2.37 -6.26
N ILE A 49 -1.96 -2.38 -5.69
CA ILE A 49 -1.73 -2.03 -4.27
C ILE A 49 -0.83 -0.82 -4.12
N CYS A 50 0.38 -0.85 -4.69
CA CYS A 50 1.36 0.20 -4.43
C CYS A 50 0.96 1.57 -4.99
N ILE A 51 0.52 1.64 -6.23
CA ILE A 51 0.11 2.90 -6.86
C ILE A 51 -1.08 3.53 -6.13
N PRO A 52 -2.18 2.82 -5.84
CA PRO A 52 -3.28 3.39 -5.06
C PRO A 52 -2.88 3.82 -3.65
N ALA A 53 -2.01 3.07 -2.98
CA ALA A 53 -1.50 3.44 -1.66
C ALA A 53 -0.69 4.74 -1.70
N LEU A 54 0.15 4.91 -2.73
CA LEU A 54 0.90 6.14 -2.94
C LEU A 54 -0.01 7.33 -3.23
N ASP A 55 -1.08 7.13 -4.01
CA ASP A 55 -2.08 8.18 -4.25
C ASP A 55 -2.67 8.69 -2.94
N GLU A 56 -3.08 7.79 -2.05
CA GLU A 56 -3.62 8.18 -0.75
C GLU A 56 -2.59 8.87 0.14
N MET A 57 -1.36 8.39 0.16
CA MET A 57 -0.29 9.00 0.93
C MET A 57 0.02 10.42 0.44
N ILE A 58 0.10 10.62 -0.87
CA ILE A 58 0.36 11.92 -1.49
C ILE A 58 -0.77 12.92 -1.17
N GLU A 59 -2.02 12.49 -1.27
CA GLU A 59 -3.19 13.33 -0.96
C GLU A 59 -3.21 13.83 0.50
N LYS A 60 -2.63 13.06 1.41
CA LYS A 60 -2.63 13.39 2.85
C LYS A 60 -1.53 14.37 3.27
N PHE A 61 -0.59 14.68 2.38
CA PHE A 61 0.40 15.71 2.67
C PHE A 61 -0.23 17.11 2.64
N ASN A 62 -0.09 17.84 3.75
CA ASN A 62 -0.66 19.16 3.90
C ASN A 62 0.25 20.29 3.43
N MET A 63 1.52 20.01 3.18
CA MET A 63 2.51 20.98 2.77
C MET A 63 3.57 20.33 1.89
N GLU A 64 4.21 21.12 1.06
CA GLU A 64 5.32 20.67 0.25
C GLU A 64 6.53 20.34 1.11
N ASN A 65 7.12 19.17 0.89
CA ASN A 65 8.36 18.74 1.49
C ASN A 65 9.08 17.73 0.59
N ALA A 66 10.32 17.40 0.94
CA ALA A 66 11.13 16.47 0.15
C ALA A 66 10.54 15.06 0.08
N TYR A 67 9.85 14.61 1.13
CA TYR A 67 9.21 13.29 1.14
C TYR A 67 8.04 13.22 0.16
N LEU A 68 7.26 14.29 0.03
CA LEU A 68 6.17 14.35 -0.94
C LEU A 68 6.71 14.20 -2.37
N GLU A 69 7.77 14.91 -2.70
CA GLU A 69 8.41 14.82 -4.02
C GLU A 69 8.97 13.41 -4.28
N LEU A 70 9.55 12.80 -3.26
CA LEU A 70 10.05 11.42 -3.36
C LEU A 70 8.91 10.42 -3.65
N LEU A 71 7.79 10.54 -2.97
CA LEU A 71 6.62 9.69 -3.21
C LEU A 71 6.04 9.88 -4.61
N LYS A 72 5.98 11.12 -5.10
CA LYS A 72 5.56 11.42 -6.48
C LYS A 72 6.48 10.80 -7.51
N MET A 73 7.79 10.87 -7.31
CA MET A 73 8.78 10.23 -8.19
C MET A 73 8.62 8.72 -8.22
N LEU A 74 8.46 8.10 -7.04
CA LEU A 74 8.25 6.67 -6.93
C LEU A 74 6.99 6.23 -7.68
N GLN A 75 5.91 6.98 -7.55
CA GLN A 75 4.66 6.71 -8.26
C GLN A 75 4.84 6.77 -9.78
N ILE A 76 5.55 7.77 -10.29
CA ILE A 76 5.84 7.90 -11.72
C ILE A 76 6.62 6.69 -12.24
N VAL A 77 7.65 6.25 -11.49
CA VAL A 77 8.43 5.06 -11.86
C VAL A 77 7.54 3.82 -11.90
N MET A 78 6.70 3.62 -10.90
CA MET A 78 5.79 2.49 -10.83
C MET A 78 4.75 2.49 -11.96
N GLN A 79 4.21 3.66 -12.30
CA GLN A 79 3.28 3.82 -13.41
C GLN A 79 3.94 3.45 -14.74
N LYS A 80 5.19 3.83 -14.95
CA LYS A 80 5.96 3.44 -16.15
C LYS A 80 6.21 1.95 -16.20
N ASP A 81 6.59 1.34 -15.08
CA ASP A 81 6.87 -0.09 -15.01
C ASP A 81 5.65 -0.96 -15.29
N THR A 82 4.47 -0.44 -15.02
CA THR A 82 3.20 -1.14 -15.23
C THR A 82 2.42 -0.65 -16.46
N GLU A 83 3.02 0.21 -17.27
CA GLU A 83 2.42 0.70 -18.50
C GLU A 83 2.13 -0.47 -19.44
N GLY A 84 0.89 -0.56 -19.92
CA GLY A 84 0.44 -1.66 -20.78
C GLY A 84 0.06 -2.94 -20.04
N SER A 85 0.11 -2.97 -18.72
CA SER A 85 -0.40 -4.11 -17.96
C SER A 85 -1.93 -4.10 -17.93
N ASP A 86 -2.55 -5.28 -17.91
CA ASP A 86 -4.01 -5.44 -17.85
C ASP A 86 -4.57 -5.30 -16.43
N PHE A 87 -3.69 -5.12 -15.45
CA PHE A 87 -4.09 -4.99 -14.05
C PHE A 87 -4.71 -3.62 -13.79
N LYS A 88 -5.91 -3.64 -13.21
CA LYS A 88 -6.61 -2.41 -12.84
C LYS A 88 -6.26 -2.02 -11.41
N PRO A 89 -6.07 -0.72 -11.14
CA PRO A 89 -5.92 -0.25 -9.77
C PRO A 89 -7.08 -0.73 -8.92
N PHE A 90 -6.78 -1.14 -7.71
CA PHE A 90 -7.81 -1.44 -6.74
C PHE A 90 -8.50 -0.13 -6.36
N ILE A 91 -9.69 0.08 -6.90
CA ILE A 91 -10.48 1.27 -6.59
C ILE A 91 -11.11 1.06 -5.22
N LEU A 92 -10.54 1.73 -4.23
CA LEU A 92 -11.20 1.89 -2.95
C LEU A 92 -12.43 2.75 -3.18
N LYS A 93 -13.60 2.13 -3.15
CA LYS A 93 -14.84 2.90 -3.09
C LYS A 93 -14.85 3.65 -1.77
N ARG A 94 -14.65 4.94 -1.84
CA ARG A 94 -14.79 5.86 -0.71
C ARG A 94 -16.29 6.02 -0.41
N GLU A 95 -16.97 4.98 0.00
CA GLU A 95 -18.35 5.12 0.48
C GLU A 95 -18.38 5.63 1.92
N ASP A 96 -17.30 5.45 2.65
CA ASP A 96 -17.11 5.95 4.00
C ASP A 96 -15.67 6.43 4.16
N ASP A 97 -15.44 7.44 4.98
CA ASP A 97 -14.15 8.07 5.30
C ASP A 97 -13.04 7.11 5.79
N THR A 98 -13.19 5.83 5.58
CA THR A 98 -12.25 4.82 6.04
C THR A 98 -11.19 4.43 5.00
N GLY A 99 -11.34 4.87 3.76
CA GLY A 99 -10.34 4.75 2.69
C GLY A 99 -9.69 3.38 2.57
N PHE A 100 -8.42 3.38 2.22
CA PHE A 100 -7.57 2.19 2.11
C PHE A 100 -7.63 1.28 3.36
N LEU A 101 -7.78 1.87 4.53
CA LEU A 101 -7.77 1.15 5.80
C LEU A 101 -9.05 0.35 6.04
N SER A 102 -10.16 0.68 5.38
CA SER A 102 -11.39 -0.12 5.47
C SER A 102 -11.20 -1.52 4.88
N HIS A 103 -10.30 -1.64 3.92
CA HIS A 103 -9.98 -2.91 3.29
C HIS A 103 -9.27 -3.88 4.26
N TYR A 104 -8.60 -3.35 5.26
CA TYR A 104 -7.91 -4.13 6.28
C TYR A 104 -8.80 -4.57 7.45
N LYS A 105 -10.09 -4.32 7.41
CA LYS A 105 -11.03 -4.75 8.47
C LYS A 105 -10.96 -6.25 8.78
N GLY A 106 -10.58 -7.05 7.80
CA GLY A 106 -10.37 -8.48 7.99
C GLY A 106 -8.97 -8.88 8.45
N CYS A 107 -8.03 -7.94 8.58
CA CYS A 107 -6.62 -8.23 8.83
C CYS A 107 -6.21 -8.11 10.30
N GLY A 108 -7.16 -8.04 11.23
CA GLY A 108 -6.87 -7.95 12.65
C GLY A 108 -6.40 -6.58 13.13
N ILE A 109 -6.54 -5.55 12.30
CA ILE A 109 -6.30 -4.17 12.72
C ILE A 109 -7.47 -3.74 13.59
N ASP A 110 -7.17 -3.27 14.79
CA ASP A 110 -8.17 -2.81 15.74
C ASP A 110 -8.92 -1.59 15.19
N GLN A 111 -10.19 -1.80 14.84
CA GLN A 111 -11.06 -0.73 14.33
C GLN A 111 -11.16 0.46 15.29
N SER A 112 -11.01 0.23 16.59
CA SER A 112 -11.07 1.29 17.58
C SER A 112 -9.98 2.35 17.39
N LEU A 113 -8.83 1.98 16.81
CA LEU A 113 -7.75 2.92 16.49
C LEU A 113 -8.15 3.88 15.38
N PHE A 114 -8.92 3.41 14.40
CA PHE A 114 -9.40 4.24 13.30
C PHE A 114 -10.54 5.14 13.72
N GLU A 115 -11.45 4.64 14.54
CA GLU A 115 -12.55 5.43 15.08
C GLU A 115 -12.02 6.58 15.95
N ARG A 116 -10.99 6.34 16.75
CA ARG A 116 -10.35 7.40 17.55
C ARG A 116 -9.69 8.46 16.66
N LYS A 117 -9.01 8.07 15.60
CA LYS A 117 -8.39 9.02 14.68
C LYS A 117 -9.44 9.86 13.96
N ASN A 118 -10.51 9.22 13.51
CA ASN A 118 -11.59 9.92 12.84
C ASN A 118 -12.31 10.88 13.79
N THR A 119 -12.52 10.50 15.05
CA THR A 119 -13.10 11.35 16.07
C THR A 119 -12.21 12.56 16.37
N THR A 120 -10.89 12.35 16.44
CA THR A 120 -9.91 13.43 16.65
C THR A 120 -9.88 14.38 15.47
N THR A 121 -9.97 13.88 14.23
CA THR A 121 -9.99 14.70 13.02
C THR A 121 -11.28 15.52 12.91
N LYS A 122 -12.41 15.00 13.40
CA LYS A 122 -13.69 15.72 13.41
C LYS A 122 -13.79 16.83 14.45
N GLN A 123 -12.90 16.86 15.44
CA GLN A 123 -12.84 17.90 16.47
C GLN A 123 -12.03 19.14 16.03
N PHE A 124 -11.33 19.04 14.94
CA PHE A 124 -10.60 20.13 14.31
C PHE A 124 -11.25 20.54 13.00
#